data_a754567554b9a819ff05f78122bf67cc
#
_entry.id   a754567554b9a819ff05f78122bf67cc
#
_cell.length_a   1.000
_cell.length_b   1.000
_cell.length_c   1.000
_cell.angle_alpha   90.00
_cell.angle_beta   90.00
_cell.angle_gamma   90.00
#
_symmetry.space_group_name_H-M   'P 1'
#
loop_
_entity.id
_entity.type
_entity.pdbx_description
1 polymer ?
#
loop_
_entity_poly.entity_id
_entity_poly.type
_entity_poly.pdbx_seq_one_letter_code
_entity_poly.pdbx_strand_id
1 'polypeptide(L)'
;MAIYHLEAKVVSRGNGRSAVAASAYLSCTNILNDYDGVRHDYTRKKGLVWQEVFLPEYAPAEWQDRGVLWNAVEENEKTKDSRLAREFVPALPVELSKEQWQQLLSDFIKEQFVADGMCVDVAIHDPYPPGHNPHAHIMLTVRPMDENGKWQYKTEKEYLCIKDGEERGFTAAEFKAAQADGWEKQYQYKVGKKKVYMTPSAAEAQVYERVNKYPKSTKFGRQNPISERWNSEEQLVEWRKAWADVTNRYLEQYGHDARIDHRSHAEQDLDEQPTIHEGVIARALEQKGVVSDRCELNRQIKADNALLRELKAAVKKLMQAVKNTVPAIAEAMERLRSNMMIFKYQLLHIGSGKQTINKSLKMYHEDMAQYTALADKISKKSKERKAALDEKKATPVIQILKHHELAKRIAELTEDLEELRTEKAMLLRRIQYPEDATADLFRKEIRTLEDGLKKLEASEAKYAAELDDALKQYAELQEQATEFDPIELYEARQTIRPEHERRAAQRVQEVYGDKYDMLRMYGGKRSISNLLNEGDEERSVREKLRTIQKKPKTQTQRKSKRKGWER
;
A
#
# COMPACT_ATOMS: atom_id res chain seq x y z
N MET A 1 21.59 -5.90 -6.88
CA MET A 1 21.23 -6.90 -5.85
C MET A 1 19.75 -7.15 -5.94
N ALA A 2 19.35 -8.41 -6.10
CA ALA A 2 17.93 -8.81 -6.19
C ALA A 2 17.16 -8.34 -4.96
N ILE A 3 15.96 -7.84 -5.18
CA ILE A 3 15.05 -7.36 -4.11
C ILE A 3 13.72 -8.10 -4.24
N TYR A 4 13.12 -8.45 -3.11
CA TYR A 4 11.75 -8.94 -3.12
C TYR A 4 10.77 -7.79 -3.30
N HIS A 5 9.96 -7.88 -4.34
CA HIS A 5 8.78 -7.02 -4.53
C HIS A 5 7.74 -7.78 -5.34
N LEU A 6 6.50 -7.83 -4.86
CA LEU A 6 5.33 -8.33 -5.58
C LEU A 6 4.13 -7.51 -5.16
N GLU A 7 3.76 -6.50 -5.95
CA GLU A 7 2.54 -5.71 -5.75
C GLU A 7 1.35 -6.47 -6.33
N ALA A 8 0.26 -6.59 -5.56
CA ALA A 8 -1.01 -7.18 -6.02
C ALA A 8 -2.06 -6.08 -6.15
N LYS A 9 -2.70 -5.98 -7.32
CA LYS A 9 -3.71 -4.99 -7.67
C LYS A 9 -4.98 -5.65 -8.18
N VAL A 10 -6.09 -4.95 -8.08
CA VAL A 10 -7.37 -5.34 -8.68
C VAL A 10 -7.72 -4.33 -9.78
N VAL A 11 -7.99 -4.83 -10.98
CA VAL A 11 -8.61 -4.05 -12.05
C VAL A 11 -10.11 -4.17 -11.89
N SER A 12 -10.78 -3.07 -11.55
CA SER A 12 -12.21 -3.04 -11.26
C SER A 12 -12.89 -1.91 -12.02
N ARG A 13 -14.04 -2.22 -12.63
CA ARG A 13 -14.87 -1.22 -13.31
C ARG A 13 -15.39 -0.16 -12.36
N GLY A 14 -15.72 -0.51 -11.13
CA GLY A 14 -16.17 0.43 -10.10
C GLY A 14 -15.14 1.50 -9.76
N ASN A 15 -13.86 1.21 -9.96
CA ASN A 15 -12.75 2.17 -9.81
C ASN A 15 -12.42 2.92 -11.10
N GLY A 16 -13.27 2.82 -12.13
CA GLY A 16 -13.05 3.45 -13.43
C GLY A 16 -11.93 2.82 -14.25
N ARG A 17 -11.54 1.55 -13.96
CA ARG A 17 -10.52 0.82 -14.70
C ARG A 17 -11.14 -0.20 -15.64
N SER A 18 -10.51 -0.41 -16.79
CA SER A 18 -10.86 -1.40 -17.80
C SER A 18 -9.75 -2.46 -17.89
N ALA A 19 -10.14 -3.73 -18.09
CA ALA A 19 -9.19 -4.81 -18.34
C ALA A 19 -8.54 -4.67 -19.71
N VAL A 20 -9.32 -4.24 -20.71
CA VAL A 20 -8.82 -3.96 -22.07
C VAL A 20 -7.79 -2.83 -22.05
N ALA A 21 -8.07 -1.73 -21.31
CA ALA A 21 -7.13 -0.63 -21.17
C ALA A 21 -5.84 -1.06 -20.45
N ALA A 22 -5.95 -1.89 -19.41
CA ALA A 22 -4.79 -2.40 -18.68
C ALA A 22 -3.93 -3.32 -19.55
N SER A 23 -4.56 -4.21 -20.36
CA SER A 23 -3.87 -5.07 -21.32
C SER A 23 -3.18 -4.27 -22.43
N ALA A 24 -3.85 -3.29 -23.01
CA ALA A 24 -3.25 -2.39 -24.00
C ALA A 24 -2.03 -1.63 -23.42
N TYR A 25 -2.12 -1.19 -22.16
CA TYR A 25 -1.04 -0.50 -21.45
C TYR A 25 0.16 -1.41 -21.22
N LEU A 26 -0.03 -2.63 -20.67
CA LEU A 26 1.08 -3.53 -20.38
C LEU A 26 1.77 -4.03 -21.65
N SER A 27 1.00 -4.25 -22.71
CA SER A 27 1.50 -4.77 -23.99
C SER A 27 1.99 -3.68 -24.95
N CYS A 28 1.84 -2.39 -24.62
CA CYS A 28 2.16 -1.27 -25.50
C CYS A 28 1.44 -1.35 -26.86
N THR A 29 0.19 -1.80 -26.86
CA THR A 29 -0.61 -2.02 -28.07
C THR A 29 -1.80 -1.07 -28.16
N ASN A 30 -2.55 -1.18 -29.26
CA ASN A 30 -3.78 -0.44 -29.51
C ASN A 30 -4.95 -1.43 -29.53
N ILE A 31 -5.82 -1.38 -28.53
CA ILE A 31 -6.97 -2.29 -28.41
C ILE A 31 -8.27 -1.48 -28.29
N LEU A 32 -9.30 -1.90 -29.03
CA LEU A 32 -10.65 -1.37 -28.90
C LEU A 32 -11.36 -2.10 -27.74
N ASN A 33 -11.97 -1.36 -26.84
CA ASN A 33 -12.85 -1.92 -25.83
C ASN A 33 -14.28 -1.93 -26.35
N ASP A 34 -14.84 -3.10 -26.57
CA ASP A 34 -16.19 -3.29 -27.13
C ASP A 34 -17.29 -2.89 -26.13
N TYR A 35 -16.98 -2.91 -24.83
CA TYR A 35 -17.94 -2.55 -23.77
C TYR A 35 -18.35 -1.08 -23.79
N ASP A 36 -17.41 -0.16 -24.05
CA ASP A 36 -17.64 1.29 -24.04
C ASP A 36 -17.28 1.99 -25.37
N GLY A 37 -16.77 1.23 -26.36
CA GLY A 37 -16.35 1.73 -27.66
C GLY A 37 -15.08 2.59 -27.61
N VAL A 38 -14.34 2.58 -26.50
CA VAL A 38 -13.13 3.38 -26.34
C VAL A 38 -11.92 2.63 -26.89
N ARG A 39 -11.13 3.30 -27.70
CA ARG A 39 -9.87 2.76 -28.23
C ARG A 39 -8.71 3.18 -27.32
N HIS A 40 -8.02 2.20 -26.76
CA HIS A 40 -6.87 2.41 -25.89
C HIS A 40 -5.58 2.22 -26.67
N ASP A 41 -4.87 3.32 -26.95
CA ASP A 41 -3.64 3.32 -27.75
C ASP A 41 -2.43 3.68 -26.87
N TYR A 42 -1.59 2.68 -26.62
CA TYR A 42 -0.32 2.82 -25.89
C TYR A 42 0.91 2.49 -26.75
N THR A 43 0.79 2.51 -28.08
CA THR A 43 1.88 2.19 -29.02
C THR A 43 3.09 3.12 -28.91
N ARG A 44 2.91 4.32 -28.33
CA ARG A 44 4.00 5.28 -28.08
C ARG A 44 4.81 4.97 -26.82
N LYS A 45 4.31 4.08 -25.94
CA LYS A 45 5.01 3.68 -24.72
C LYS A 45 6.26 2.86 -25.08
N LYS A 46 7.38 3.15 -24.40
CA LYS A 46 8.67 2.47 -24.60
C LYS A 46 9.01 1.60 -23.39
N GLY A 47 10.02 0.73 -23.54
CA GLY A 47 10.52 -0.11 -22.47
C GLY A 47 9.89 -1.50 -22.40
N LEU A 48 9.06 -1.88 -23.37
CA LEU A 48 8.59 -3.25 -23.50
C LEU A 48 9.74 -4.16 -23.95
N VAL A 49 9.98 -5.23 -23.20
CA VAL A 49 11.04 -6.22 -23.47
C VAL A 49 10.46 -7.51 -24.05
N TRP A 50 9.33 -7.96 -23.49
CA TRP A 50 8.67 -9.19 -23.88
C TRP A 50 7.20 -9.16 -23.46
N GLN A 51 6.36 -9.92 -24.17
CA GLN A 51 4.95 -10.09 -23.85
C GLN A 51 4.43 -11.42 -24.36
N GLU A 52 3.49 -12.03 -23.64
CA GLU A 52 2.85 -13.28 -24.04
C GLU A 52 1.50 -13.43 -23.34
N VAL A 53 0.62 -14.29 -23.95
CA VAL A 53 -0.63 -14.74 -23.33
C VAL A 53 -0.54 -16.23 -23.09
N PHE A 54 -0.79 -16.65 -21.85
CA PHE A 54 -0.83 -18.07 -21.46
C PHE A 54 -2.26 -18.49 -21.17
N LEU A 55 -2.66 -19.61 -21.76
CA LEU A 55 -4.00 -20.14 -21.64
C LEU A 55 -3.98 -21.56 -21.07
N PRO A 56 -4.97 -21.96 -20.22
CA PRO A 56 -5.27 -23.36 -19.97
C PRO A 56 -5.65 -24.09 -21.25
N GLU A 57 -5.40 -25.39 -21.34
CA GLU A 57 -5.64 -26.21 -22.54
C GLU A 57 -7.10 -26.16 -23.04
N TYR A 58 -8.06 -26.03 -22.13
CA TYR A 58 -9.49 -25.95 -22.43
C TYR A 58 -10.01 -24.54 -22.71
N ALA A 59 -9.17 -23.52 -22.63
CA ALA A 59 -9.58 -22.15 -22.96
C ALA A 59 -9.74 -21.99 -24.48
N PRO A 60 -10.67 -21.13 -24.95
CA PRO A 60 -10.82 -20.81 -26.38
C PRO A 60 -9.51 -20.36 -27.00
N ALA A 61 -9.10 -20.98 -28.11
CA ALA A 61 -7.81 -20.72 -28.75
C ALA A 61 -7.69 -19.25 -29.26
N GLU A 62 -8.81 -18.63 -29.61
CA GLU A 62 -8.88 -17.22 -30.03
C GLU A 62 -8.49 -16.24 -28.93
N TRP A 63 -8.50 -16.66 -27.66
CA TRP A 63 -8.05 -15.84 -26.54
C TRP A 63 -6.52 -15.69 -26.46
N GLN A 64 -5.79 -16.33 -27.36
CA GLN A 64 -4.38 -16.03 -27.57
C GLN A 64 -4.20 -14.57 -28.04
N ASP A 65 -5.21 -13.99 -28.71
CA ASP A 65 -5.33 -12.57 -28.90
C ASP A 65 -5.85 -11.91 -27.62
N ARG A 66 -5.01 -11.06 -27.01
CA ARG A 66 -5.33 -10.37 -25.75
C ARG A 66 -6.54 -9.43 -25.87
N GLY A 67 -6.74 -8.85 -27.06
CA GLY A 67 -7.91 -8.01 -27.31
C GLY A 67 -9.19 -8.82 -27.22
N VAL A 68 -9.21 -10.02 -27.81
CA VAL A 68 -10.34 -10.96 -27.74
C VAL A 68 -10.54 -11.44 -26.30
N LEU A 69 -9.48 -11.87 -25.61
CA LEU A 69 -9.55 -12.34 -24.21
C LEU A 69 -10.18 -11.28 -23.31
N TRP A 70 -9.63 -10.06 -23.30
CA TRP A 70 -10.07 -9.05 -22.32
C TRP A 70 -11.41 -8.43 -22.66
N ASN A 71 -11.80 -8.38 -23.95
CA ASN A 71 -13.17 -8.04 -24.32
C ASN A 71 -14.17 -9.12 -23.87
N ALA A 72 -13.83 -10.41 -24.01
CA ALA A 72 -14.67 -11.49 -23.50
C ALA A 72 -14.85 -11.44 -21.97
N VAL A 73 -13.81 -11.04 -21.23
CA VAL A 73 -13.90 -10.79 -19.76
C VAL A 73 -14.82 -9.61 -19.47
N GLU A 74 -14.65 -8.47 -20.15
CA GLU A 74 -15.48 -7.26 -19.95
C GLU A 74 -16.95 -7.53 -20.25
N GLU A 75 -17.25 -8.28 -21.32
CA GLU A 75 -18.60 -8.66 -21.71
C GLU A 75 -19.27 -9.58 -20.68
N ASN A 76 -18.52 -10.55 -20.15
CA ASN A 76 -19.06 -11.48 -19.16
C ASN A 76 -19.29 -10.83 -17.78
N GLU A 77 -18.54 -9.80 -17.42
CA GLU A 77 -18.62 -9.10 -16.14
C GLU A 77 -19.64 -7.94 -16.21
N LYS A 78 -20.93 -8.26 -16.03
CA LYS A 78 -22.05 -7.35 -16.30
C LYS A 78 -22.33 -6.30 -15.22
N THR A 79 -21.76 -6.44 -14.01
CA THR A 79 -22.08 -5.52 -12.92
C THR A 79 -21.22 -4.26 -12.96
N LYS A 80 -21.78 -3.15 -12.47
CA LYS A 80 -21.13 -1.84 -12.45
C LYS A 80 -19.80 -1.85 -11.67
N ASP A 81 -19.70 -2.67 -10.62
CA ASP A 81 -18.53 -2.72 -9.74
C ASP A 81 -17.71 -4.01 -9.93
N SER A 82 -17.83 -4.66 -11.09
CA SER A 82 -17.14 -5.92 -11.38
C SER A 82 -15.63 -5.80 -11.21
N ARG A 83 -15.05 -6.79 -10.55
CA ARG A 83 -13.62 -7.07 -10.64
C ARG A 83 -13.37 -7.78 -11.96
N LEU A 84 -12.54 -7.16 -12.82
CA LEU A 84 -12.27 -7.61 -14.18
C LEU A 84 -11.02 -8.48 -14.24
N ALA A 85 -9.97 -8.07 -13.56
CA ALA A 85 -8.69 -8.78 -13.51
C ALA A 85 -7.99 -8.58 -12.16
N ARG A 86 -7.04 -9.46 -11.88
CA ARG A 86 -5.99 -9.26 -10.88
C ARG A 86 -4.69 -9.00 -11.62
N GLU A 87 -3.90 -8.07 -11.12
CA GLU A 87 -2.59 -7.74 -11.67
C GLU A 87 -1.54 -7.94 -10.58
N PHE A 88 -0.50 -8.73 -10.87
CA PHE A 88 0.72 -8.78 -10.08
C PHE A 88 1.83 -8.02 -10.78
N VAL A 89 2.62 -7.29 -10.01
CA VAL A 89 3.78 -6.55 -10.51
C VAL A 89 5.01 -6.95 -9.70
N PRO A 90 5.69 -8.05 -10.07
CA PRO A 90 6.95 -8.46 -9.48
C PRO A 90 8.12 -7.66 -10.02
N ALA A 91 9.12 -7.34 -9.17
CA ALA A 91 10.42 -6.90 -9.61
C ALA A 91 11.24 -8.08 -10.14
N LEU A 92 11.98 -7.88 -11.22
CA LEU A 92 12.84 -8.90 -11.81
C LEU A 92 14.30 -8.71 -11.33
N PRO A 93 15.02 -9.81 -11.01
CA PRO A 93 16.42 -9.73 -10.60
C PRO A 93 17.28 -9.15 -11.71
N VAL A 94 18.04 -8.11 -11.41
CA VAL A 94 18.97 -7.48 -12.37
C VAL A 94 20.18 -8.37 -12.69
N GLU A 95 20.40 -9.41 -11.89
CA GLU A 95 21.43 -10.42 -12.06
C GLU A 95 21.14 -11.36 -13.23
N LEU A 96 19.86 -11.51 -13.58
CA LEU A 96 19.42 -12.40 -14.66
C LEU A 96 19.35 -11.68 -16.02
N SER A 97 19.56 -12.41 -17.12
CA SER A 97 19.37 -11.89 -18.47
C SER A 97 17.90 -11.78 -18.85
N LYS A 98 17.60 -11.10 -19.96
CA LYS A 98 16.24 -10.96 -20.47
C LYS A 98 15.57 -12.30 -20.80
N GLU A 99 16.32 -13.22 -21.34
CA GLU A 99 15.89 -14.58 -21.68
C GLU A 99 15.61 -15.40 -20.40
N GLN A 100 16.43 -15.20 -19.36
CA GLN A 100 16.22 -15.83 -18.06
C GLN A 100 14.99 -15.25 -17.34
N TRP A 101 14.71 -13.95 -17.49
CA TRP A 101 13.44 -13.37 -17.00
C TRP A 101 12.22 -13.99 -17.66
N GLN A 102 12.27 -14.22 -18.99
CA GLN A 102 11.16 -14.86 -19.72
C GLN A 102 10.92 -16.29 -19.22
N GLN A 103 11.98 -17.08 -19.05
CA GLN A 103 11.90 -18.45 -18.55
C GLN A 103 11.35 -18.47 -17.13
N LEU A 104 11.89 -17.64 -16.22
CA LEU A 104 11.45 -17.51 -14.83
C LEU A 104 9.95 -17.19 -14.74
N LEU A 105 9.50 -16.19 -15.51
CA LEU A 105 8.09 -15.80 -15.54
C LEU A 105 7.21 -16.88 -16.16
N SER A 106 7.65 -17.51 -17.23
CA SER A 106 6.90 -18.61 -17.87
C SER A 106 6.67 -19.78 -16.92
N ASP A 107 7.70 -20.19 -16.18
CA ASP A 107 7.57 -21.26 -15.19
C ASP A 107 6.64 -20.84 -14.04
N PHE A 108 6.85 -19.66 -13.45
CA PHE A 108 6.01 -19.14 -12.39
C PHE A 108 4.53 -19.05 -12.81
N ILE A 109 4.27 -18.54 -14.02
CA ILE A 109 2.91 -18.38 -14.57
C ILE A 109 2.25 -19.73 -14.81
N LYS A 110 2.97 -20.67 -15.44
CA LYS A 110 2.44 -21.99 -15.74
C LYS A 110 2.16 -22.79 -14.45
N GLU A 111 3.10 -22.78 -13.49
CA GLU A 111 2.99 -23.51 -12.24
C GLU A 111 1.88 -22.95 -11.32
N GLN A 112 1.74 -21.62 -11.24
CA GLN A 112 0.89 -20.99 -10.22
C GLN A 112 -0.48 -20.55 -10.72
N PHE A 113 -0.63 -20.23 -12.01
CA PHE A 113 -1.86 -19.61 -12.52
C PHE A 113 -2.52 -20.45 -13.62
N VAL A 114 -1.77 -20.84 -14.65
CA VAL A 114 -2.33 -21.61 -15.77
C VAL A 114 -2.77 -23.00 -15.33
N ALA A 115 -1.95 -23.68 -14.53
CA ALA A 115 -2.29 -24.99 -13.96
C ALA A 115 -3.54 -24.93 -13.06
N ASP A 116 -3.83 -23.74 -12.49
CA ASP A 116 -5.01 -23.50 -11.66
C ASP A 116 -6.22 -22.96 -12.47
N GLY A 117 -6.10 -22.91 -13.80
CA GLY A 117 -7.19 -22.56 -14.72
C GLY A 117 -7.35 -21.05 -15.01
N MET A 118 -6.36 -20.23 -14.72
CA MET A 118 -6.38 -18.80 -15.06
C MET A 118 -5.79 -18.56 -16.44
N CYS A 119 -6.42 -17.68 -17.24
CA CYS A 119 -5.78 -17.07 -18.40
C CYS A 119 -4.89 -15.93 -17.90
N VAL A 120 -3.71 -15.80 -18.49
CA VAL A 120 -2.67 -14.85 -18.07
C VAL A 120 -2.19 -14.03 -19.25
N ASP A 121 -2.16 -12.73 -19.08
CA ASP A 121 -1.55 -11.77 -20.02
C ASP A 121 -0.36 -11.12 -19.34
N VAL A 122 0.85 -11.31 -19.86
CA VAL A 122 2.09 -10.88 -19.23
C VAL A 122 2.91 -9.99 -20.14
N ALA A 123 3.60 -9.01 -19.54
CA ALA A 123 4.63 -8.22 -20.24
C ALA A 123 5.78 -7.88 -19.28
N ILE A 124 6.99 -7.89 -19.80
CA ILE A 124 8.19 -7.39 -19.12
C ILE A 124 8.46 -5.96 -19.58
N HIS A 125 8.64 -5.07 -18.61
CA HIS A 125 9.08 -3.71 -18.85
C HIS A 125 10.46 -3.47 -18.20
N ASP A 126 11.32 -2.80 -18.93
CA ASP A 126 12.58 -2.28 -18.45
C ASP A 126 12.71 -0.80 -18.87
N PRO A 127 12.13 0.12 -18.10
CA PRO A 127 12.13 1.55 -18.42
C PRO A 127 13.55 2.13 -18.23
N TYR A 128 14.23 2.46 -19.33
CA TYR A 128 15.51 3.12 -19.32
C TYR A 128 15.59 4.23 -20.40
N PRO A 129 16.03 5.46 -20.08
CA PRO A 129 16.08 6.11 -18.78
C PRO A 129 14.67 6.38 -18.23
N PRO A 130 14.47 6.66 -16.92
CA PRO A 130 15.42 7.24 -15.98
C PRO A 130 16.12 6.27 -15.05
N GLY A 131 15.82 4.97 -15.08
CA GLY A 131 16.48 4.00 -14.22
C GLY A 131 16.21 2.57 -14.64
N HIS A 132 17.17 1.71 -14.42
CA HIS A 132 17.03 0.28 -14.61
C HIS A 132 16.13 -0.28 -13.51
N ASN A 133 14.91 -0.63 -13.83
CA ASN A 133 13.91 -1.19 -12.92
C ASN A 133 13.08 -2.26 -13.65
N PRO A 134 13.70 -3.40 -14.00
CA PRO A 134 13.00 -4.47 -14.69
C PRO A 134 11.89 -5.04 -13.82
N HIS A 135 10.69 -5.07 -14.36
CA HIS A 135 9.50 -5.61 -13.69
C HIS A 135 8.55 -6.22 -14.71
N ALA A 136 7.71 -7.12 -14.23
CA ALA A 136 6.65 -7.68 -15.06
C ALA A 136 5.28 -7.15 -14.63
N HIS A 137 4.37 -7.10 -15.58
CA HIS A 137 2.95 -6.98 -15.35
C HIS A 137 2.31 -8.31 -15.70
N ILE A 138 1.65 -8.96 -14.74
CA ILE A 138 0.99 -10.24 -14.89
C ILE A 138 -0.49 -10.04 -14.60
N MET A 139 -1.31 -9.97 -15.66
CA MET A 139 -2.76 -9.85 -15.55
C MET A 139 -3.42 -11.22 -15.59
N LEU A 140 -4.29 -11.49 -14.62
CA LEU A 140 -4.96 -12.77 -14.40
C LEU A 140 -6.47 -12.61 -14.51
N THR A 141 -7.14 -13.57 -15.14
CA THR A 141 -8.60 -13.68 -15.05
C THR A 141 -9.01 -14.03 -13.62
N VAL A 142 -10.17 -13.54 -13.19
CA VAL A 142 -10.68 -13.70 -11.81
C VAL A 142 -11.97 -14.54 -11.74
N ARG A 143 -12.34 -15.13 -12.87
CA ARG A 143 -13.49 -16.01 -13.01
C ARG A 143 -13.00 -17.39 -13.45
N PRO A 144 -13.36 -18.48 -12.74
CA PRO A 144 -12.99 -19.81 -13.18
C PRO A 144 -13.75 -20.20 -14.45
N MET A 145 -13.18 -21.15 -15.17
CA MET A 145 -13.79 -21.78 -16.35
C MET A 145 -14.08 -23.25 -16.05
N ASP A 146 -15.01 -23.83 -16.80
CA ASP A 146 -15.22 -25.26 -16.85
C ASP A 146 -14.29 -25.92 -17.89
N GLU A 147 -14.31 -27.26 -17.94
CA GLU A 147 -13.50 -28.06 -18.88
C GLU A 147 -13.85 -27.82 -20.36
N ASN A 148 -14.93 -27.11 -20.64
CA ASN A 148 -15.35 -26.73 -21.98
C ASN A 148 -15.00 -25.28 -22.34
N GLY A 149 -14.18 -24.60 -21.53
CA GLY A 149 -13.77 -23.22 -21.72
C GLY A 149 -14.86 -22.18 -21.47
N LYS A 150 -15.93 -22.54 -20.73
CA LYS A 150 -17.00 -21.60 -20.39
C LYS A 150 -16.82 -21.02 -19.00
N TRP A 151 -17.07 -19.72 -18.88
CA TRP A 151 -17.04 -19.04 -17.60
C TRP A 151 -18.03 -19.62 -16.60
N GLN A 152 -17.55 -20.00 -15.41
CA GLN A 152 -18.36 -20.36 -14.26
C GLN A 152 -18.86 -19.10 -13.52
N TYR A 153 -19.87 -19.24 -12.70
CA TYR A 153 -20.30 -18.16 -11.81
C TYR A 153 -19.31 -17.99 -10.65
N LYS A 154 -18.95 -16.73 -10.34
CA LYS A 154 -18.17 -16.40 -9.12
C LYS A 154 -19.00 -16.65 -7.86
N THR A 155 -20.30 -16.42 -7.97
CA THR A 155 -21.26 -16.60 -6.87
C THR A 155 -22.51 -17.24 -7.43
N GLU A 156 -22.90 -18.37 -6.86
CA GLU A 156 -24.15 -19.06 -7.19
C GLU A 156 -25.28 -18.51 -6.35
N LYS A 157 -26.42 -18.23 -7.01
CA LYS A 157 -27.58 -17.68 -6.33
C LYS A 157 -28.25 -18.78 -5.47
N GLU A 158 -28.45 -18.48 -4.19
CA GLU A 158 -29.22 -19.32 -3.28
C GLU A 158 -30.60 -18.72 -3.04
N TYR A 159 -31.61 -19.59 -3.00
CA TYR A 159 -32.94 -19.26 -2.51
C TYR A 159 -32.98 -19.44 -1.00
N LEU A 160 -33.45 -18.43 -0.28
CA LEU A 160 -33.67 -18.55 1.15
C LEU A 160 -35.00 -19.26 1.39
N CYS A 161 -34.92 -20.54 1.77
CA CYS A 161 -36.07 -21.40 2.04
C CYS A 161 -36.29 -21.53 3.55
N ILE A 162 -37.48 -21.94 3.94
CA ILE A 162 -37.85 -22.14 5.33
C ILE A 162 -38.53 -23.49 5.49
N LYS A 163 -38.24 -24.16 6.62
CA LYS A 163 -38.90 -25.38 7.10
C LYS A 163 -38.92 -25.35 8.63
N ASP A 164 -40.06 -25.57 9.25
CA ASP A 164 -40.24 -25.63 10.72
C ASP A 164 -39.66 -24.41 11.49
N GLY A 165 -39.65 -23.24 10.83
CA GLY A 165 -39.12 -21.99 11.40
C GLY A 165 -37.63 -21.78 11.18
N GLU A 166 -36.89 -22.75 10.62
CA GLU A 166 -35.49 -22.63 10.23
C GLU A 166 -35.34 -22.10 8.81
N GLU A 167 -34.51 -21.05 8.61
CA GLU A 167 -34.18 -20.53 7.30
C GLU A 167 -32.82 -21.09 6.81
N ARG A 168 -32.79 -21.60 5.58
CA ARG A 168 -31.55 -22.11 4.93
C ARG A 168 -31.48 -21.72 3.46
N GLY A 169 -30.26 -21.44 2.97
CA GLY A 169 -29.98 -21.20 1.57
C GLY A 169 -29.80 -22.49 0.78
N PHE A 170 -30.44 -22.59 -0.39
CA PHE A 170 -30.26 -23.69 -1.34
C PHE A 170 -30.05 -23.14 -2.75
N THR A 171 -29.09 -23.72 -3.48
CA THR A 171 -28.96 -23.47 -4.92
C THR A 171 -30.18 -24.02 -5.68
N ALA A 172 -30.34 -23.64 -6.94
CA ALA A 172 -31.46 -24.13 -7.75
C ALA A 172 -31.43 -25.67 -7.92
N ALA A 173 -30.25 -26.28 -7.96
CA ALA A 173 -30.07 -27.72 -8.07
C ALA A 173 -30.41 -28.43 -6.75
N GLU A 174 -29.89 -27.95 -5.63
CA GLU A 174 -30.14 -28.50 -4.29
C GLU A 174 -31.60 -28.39 -3.85
N PHE A 175 -32.28 -27.33 -4.30
CA PHE A 175 -33.67 -27.11 -3.94
C PHE A 175 -34.62 -28.25 -4.41
N LYS A 176 -34.30 -28.95 -5.50
CA LYS A 176 -35.11 -30.07 -5.96
C LYS A 176 -35.18 -31.20 -4.92
N ALA A 177 -34.05 -31.49 -4.27
CA ALA A 177 -34.01 -32.49 -3.17
C ALA A 177 -34.61 -31.90 -1.88
N ALA A 178 -34.25 -30.66 -1.54
CA ALA A 178 -34.75 -29.97 -0.35
C ALA A 178 -36.29 -29.80 -0.37
N GLN A 179 -36.89 -29.61 -1.54
CA GLN A 179 -38.36 -29.54 -1.68
C GLN A 179 -39.05 -30.87 -1.30
N ALA A 180 -38.42 -32.00 -1.63
CA ALA A 180 -38.94 -33.31 -1.24
C ALA A 180 -38.90 -33.51 0.30
N ASP A 181 -37.93 -32.86 0.96
CA ASP A 181 -37.77 -32.86 2.42
C ASP A 181 -38.68 -31.80 3.11
N GLY A 182 -39.52 -31.08 2.36
CA GLY A 182 -40.47 -30.11 2.92
C GLY A 182 -39.94 -28.68 3.07
N TRP A 183 -38.77 -28.35 2.45
CA TRP A 183 -38.29 -26.96 2.39
C TRP A 183 -39.06 -26.15 1.35
N GLU A 184 -39.57 -24.96 1.74
CA GLU A 184 -40.32 -24.08 0.85
C GLU A 184 -39.58 -22.76 0.59
N LYS A 185 -39.67 -22.28 -0.67
CA LYS A 185 -39.14 -20.95 -1.05
C LYS A 185 -40.02 -19.86 -0.47
N GLN A 186 -39.44 -18.81 0.04
CA GLN A 186 -40.16 -17.63 0.49
C GLN A 186 -40.34 -16.62 -0.65
N TYR A 187 -41.51 -16.03 -0.75
CA TYR A 187 -41.85 -14.97 -1.68
C TYR A 187 -42.43 -13.78 -0.93
N GLN A 188 -42.43 -12.62 -1.58
CA GLN A 188 -42.98 -11.41 -1.01
C GLN A 188 -44.48 -11.32 -1.28
N TYR A 189 -45.28 -11.20 -0.23
CA TYR A 189 -46.71 -11.07 -0.28
C TYR A 189 -47.17 -9.76 0.38
N LYS A 190 -48.35 -9.25 -0.05
CA LYS A 190 -48.95 -8.03 0.49
C LYS A 190 -49.84 -8.40 1.65
N VAL A 191 -49.51 -7.89 2.84
CA VAL A 191 -50.30 -8.07 4.08
C VAL A 191 -50.74 -6.69 4.56
N GLY A 192 -51.93 -6.29 4.20
CA GLY A 192 -52.42 -4.93 4.42
C GLY A 192 -51.59 -3.91 3.66
N LYS A 193 -50.93 -2.97 4.37
CA LYS A 193 -50.02 -1.96 3.79
C LYS A 193 -48.56 -2.41 3.75
N LYS A 194 -48.22 -3.57 4.32
CA LYS A 194 -46.83 -4.07 4.41
C LYS A 194 -46.57 -5.19 3.40
N LYS A 195 -45.31 -5.34 3.05
CA LYS A 195 -44.81 -6.48 2.26
C LYS A 195 -44.01 -7.40 3.18
N VAL A 196 -44.40 -8.68 3.23
CA VAL A 196 -43.80 -9.68 4.13
C VAL A 196 -43.35 -10.88 3.30
N TYR A 197 -42.21 -11.48 3.66
CA TYR A 197 -41.78 -12.75 3.10
C TYR A 197 -42.43 -13.91 3.83
N MET A 198 -43.01 -14.83 3.07
CA MET A 198 -43.63 -16.07 3.57
C MET A 198 -43.61 -17.15 2.48
N THR A 199 -43.93 -18.37 2.88
CA THR A 199 -44.03 -19.49 1.93
C THR A 199 -45.34 -19.41 1.12
N PRO A 200 -45.41 -20.05 -0.06
CA PRO A 200 -46.65 -20.17 -0.82
C PRO A 200 -47.77 -20.82 0.01
N SER A 201 -47.45 -21.91 0.72
CA SER A 201 -48.44 -22.60 1.61
C SER A 201 -49.02 -21.70 2.67
N ALA A 202 -48.19 -20.90 3.36
CA ALA A 202 -48.66 -19.97 4.38
C ALA A 202 -49.48 -18.80 3.78
N ALA A 203 -49.16 -18.37 2.57
CA ALA A 203 -49.85 -17.28 1.88
C ALA A 203 -51.20 -17.73 1.34
N GLU A 204 -51.32 -18.95 0.79
CA GLU A 204 -52.56 -19.55 0.30
C GLU A 204 -53.56 -19.75 1.43
N ALA A 205 -53.10 -20.18 2.61
CA ALA A 205 -53.97 -20.33 3.80
C ALA A 205 -54.64 -19.01 4.24
N GLN A 206 -54.07 -17.85 3.87
CA GLN A 206 -54.55 -16.52 4.26
C GLN A 206 -54.99 -15.66 3.06
N VAL A 207 -55.01 -16.22 1.85
CA VAL A 207 -55.43 -15.56 0.58
C VAL A 207 -54.65 -14.26 0.31
N TYR A 208 -53.35 -14.25 0.55
CA TYR A 208 -52.50 -13.07 0.26
C TYR A 208 -51.99 -13.03 -1.17
N GLU A 209 -51.96 -11.83 -1.75
CA GLU A 209 -51.48 -11.59 -3.10
C GLU A 209 -49.93 -11.53 -3.15
N ARG A 210 -49.35 -12.32 -4.05
CA ARG A 210 -47.91 -12.34 -4.29
C ARG A 210 -47.46 -11.09 -5.06
N VAL A 211 -46.45 -10.39 -4.54
CA VAL A 211 -45.98 -9.09 -5.05
C VAL A 211 -44.74 -9.21 -5.92
N ASN A 212 -43.92 -10.27 -5.78
CA ASN A 212 -42.69 -10.46 -6.54
C ASN A 212 -42.69 -11.76 -7.33
N LYS A 213 -41.96 -11.75 -8.47
CA LYS A 213 -41.78 -12.90 -9.35
C LYS A 213 -40.75 -13.90 -8.78
N TYR A 214 -39.72 -13.39 -8.12
CA TYR A 214 -38.57 -14.18 -7.69
C TYR A 214 -38.60 -14.47 -6.21
N PRO A 215 -38.12 -15.66 -5.76
CA PRO A 215 -38.06 -15.98 -4.36
C PRO A 215 -37.06 -15.11 -3.60
N LYS A 216 -37.21 -15.05 -2.27
CA LYS A 216 -36.19 -14.45 -1.38
C LYS A 216 -34.87 -15.16 -1.59
N SER A 217 -33.78 -14.42 -1.66
CA SER A 217 -32.43 -14.99 -1.81
C SER A 217 -31.59 -14.62 -0.59
N THR A 218 -30.54 -15.40 -0.34
CA THR A 218 -29.49 -15.06 0.60
C THR A 218 -28.81 -13.75 0.17
N LYS A 219 -28.28 -13.00 1.11
CA LYS A 219 -27.71 -11.67 0.82
C LYS A 219 -26.55 -11.72 -0.19
N PHE A 220 -25.75 -12.78 -0.15
CA PHE A 220 -24.50 -12.87 -0.93
C PHE A 220 -24.45 -14.07 -1.88
N GLY A 221 -25.39 -15.03 -1.79
CA GLY A 221 -25.32 -16.31 -2.46
C GLY A 221 -24.19 -17.19 -1.93
N ARG A 222 -23.94 -18.34 -2.59
CA ARG A 222 -22.80 -19.21 -2.30
C ARG A 222 -21.66 -18.86 -3.24
N GLN A 223 -20.48 -18.61 -2.70
CA GLN A 223 -19.31 -18.34 -3.51
C GLN A 223 -18.83 -19.63 -4.20
N ASN A 224 -18.31 -19.49 -5.42
CA ASN A 224 -17.61 -20.59 -6.07
C ASN A 224 -16.31 -20.87 -5.31
N PRO A 225 -16.05 -22.11 -4.87
CA PRO A 225 -14.88 -22.45 -4.03
C PRO A 225 -13.53 -22.04 -4.65
N ILE A 226 -13.41 -22.12 -5.98
CA ILE A 226 -12.21 -21.71 -6.71
C ILE A 226 -12.05 -20.18 -6.61
N SER A 227 -13.12 -19.43 -6.87
CA SER A 227 -13.10 -17.96 -6.74
C SER A 227 -12.86 -17.50 -5.31
N GLU A 228 -13.38 -18.21 -4.31
CA GLU A 228 -13.16 -17.93 -2.90
C GLU A 228 -11.68 -18.11 -2.54
N ARG A 229 -11.09 -19.25 -2.88
CA ARG A 229 -9.68 -19.53 -2.69
C ARG A 229 -8.80 -18.49 -3.37
N TRP A 230 -9.05 -18.16 -4.64
CA TRP A 230 -8.28 -17.14 -5.37
C TRP A 230 -8.34 -15.74 -4.75
N ASN A 231 -9.34 -15.46 -3.92
CA ASN A 231 -9.50 -14.16 -3.24
C ASN A 231 -9.10 -14.20 -1.76
N SER A 232 -8.63 -15.33 -1.25
CA SER A 232 -8.19 -15.46 0.13
C SER A 232 -6.81 -14.80 0.38
N GLU A 233 -6.55 -14.41 1.62
CA GLU A 233 -5.26 -13.88 2.03
C GLU A 233 -4.17 -14.97 2.02
N GLU A 234 -4.54 -16.18 2.38
CA GLU A 234 -3.67 -17.37 2.37
C GLU A 234 -3.12 -17.62 0.97
N GLN A 235 -3.98 -17.61 -0.06
CA GLN A 235 -3.55 -17.80 -1.45
C GLN A 235 -2.61 -16.68 -1.91
N LEU A 236 -2.81 -15.46 -1.46
CA LEU A 236 -1.88 -14.37 -1.76
C LEU A 236 -0.50 -14.59 -1.14
N VAL A 237 -0.45 -15.11 0.09
CA VAL A 237 0.82 -15.46 0.76
C VAL A 237 1.52 -16.61 0.05
N GLU A 238 0.77 -17.65 -0.39
CA GLU A 238 1.31 -18.75 -1.18
C GLU A 238 1.93 -18.27 -2.50
N TRP A 239 1.25 -17.41 -3.26
CA TRP A 239 1.81 -16.82 -4.49
C TRP A 239 3.05 -15.97 -4.22
N ARG A 240 3.08 -15.22 -3.12
CA ARG A 240 4.26 -14.44 -2.71
C ARG A 240 5.45 -15.34 -2.39
N LYS A 241 5.21 -16.44 -1.67
CA LYS A 241 6.21 -17.44 -1.36
C LYS A 241 6.72 -18.12 -2.65
N ALA A 242 5.80 -18.58 -3.51
CA ALA A 242 6.14 -19.22 -4.77
C ALA A 242 7.00 -18.30 -5.67
N TRP A 243 6.70 -16.99 -5.72
CA TRP A 243 7.53 -16.04 -6.44
C TRP A 243 8.96 -15.98 -5.90
N ALA A 244 9.13 -15.95 -4.58
CA ALA A 244 10.45 -15.97 -3.97
C ALA A 244 11.19 -17.29 -4.26
N ASP A 245 10.51 -18.42 -4.12
CA ASP A 245 11.08 -19.75 -4.32
C ASP A 245 11.55 -19.96 -5.78
N VAL A 246 10.70 -19.60 -6.76
CA VAL A 246 11.05 -19.71 -8.19
C VAL A 246 12.20 -18.77 -8.53
N THR A 247 12.16 -17.52 -8.05
CA THR A 247 13.24 -16.55 -8.28
C THR A 247 14.56 -17.04 -7.71
N ASN A 248 14.56 -17.56 -6.48
CA ASN A 248 15.77 -18.10 -5.84
C ASN A 248 16.32 -19.34 -6.56
N ARG A 249 15.44 -20.22 -7.07
CA ARG A 249 15.81 -21.36 -7.92
C ARG A 249 16.59 -20.91 -9.16
N TYR A 250 16.11 -19.86 -9.84
CA TYR A 250 16.79 -19.31 -11.02
C TYR A 250 18.11 -18.62 -10.67
N LEU A 251 18.16 -17.82 -9.60
CA LEU A 251 19.40 -17.19 -9.14
C LEU A 251 20.47 -18.24 -8.82
N GLU A 252 20.10 -19.33 -8.16
CA GLU A 252 21.00 -20.44 -7.85
C GLU A 252 21.47 -21.18 -9.11
N GLN A 253 20.53 -21.51 -10.00
CA GLN A 253 20.81 -22.20 -11.26
C GLN A 253 21.85 -21.46 -12.12
N TYR A 254 21.82 -20.13 -12.08
CA TYR A 254 22.73 -19.27 -12.83
C TYR A 254 23.93 -18.76 -12.01
N GLY A 255 24.16 -19.35 -10.82
CA GLY A 255 25.38 -19.11 -10.02
C GLY A 255 25.42 -17.76 -9.29
N HIS A 256 24.27 -17.17 -8.99
CA HIS A 256 24.19 -15.93 -8.23
C HIS A 256 23.94 -16.22 -6.73
N ASP A 257 24.68 -15.52 -5.85
CA ASP A 257 24.55 -15.63 -4.40
C ASP A 257 23.34 -14.86 -3.85
N ALA A 258 22.79 -13.91 -4.63
CA ALA A 258 21.65 -13.12 -4.24
C ALA A 258 20.41 -14.01 -3.98
N ARG A 259 19.68 -13.72 -2.92
CA ARG A 259 18.41 -14.38 -2.58
C ARG A 259 17.36 -13.33 -2.20
N ILE A 260 16.09 -13.65 -2.43
CA ILE A 260 14.95 -12.83 -2.02
C ILE A 260 14.08 -13.62 -1.04
N ASP A 261 13.42 -12.92 -0.13
CA ASP A 261 12.49 -13.49 0.86
C ASP A 261 11.18 -12.72 0.84
N HIS A 262 10.06 -13.45 0.81
CA HIS A 262 8.71 -12.87 0.77
C HIS A 262 8.22 -12.38 2.13
N ARG A 263 8.86 -12.84 3.23
CA ARG A 263 8.49 -12.49 4.60
C ARG A 263 8.92 -11.06 4.92
N SER A 264 8.21 -10.44 5.83
CA SER A 264 8.61 -9.15 6.39
C SER A 264 9.91 -9.28 7.20
N HIS A 265 10.64 -8.19 7.40
CA HIS A 265 11.85 -8.19 8.24
C HIS A 265 11.56 -8.70 9.66
N ALA A 266 10.38 -8.39 10.21
CA ALA A 266 9.97 -8.89 11.52
C ALA A 266 9.78 -10.42 11.56
N GLU A 267 9.21 -11.01 10.50
CA GLU A 267 9.05 -12.48 10.38
C GLU A 267 10.39 -13.19 10.10
N GLN A 268 11.38 -12.46 9.61
CA GLN A 268 12.74 -12.94 9.39
C GLN A 268 13.64 -12.76 10.63
N ASP A 269 13.11 -12.27 11.74
CA ASP A 269 13.88 -11.85 12.93
C ASP A 269 15.03 -10.87 12.62
N LEU A 270 14.86 -10.06 11.56
CA LEU A 270 15.80 -9.02 11.22
C LEU A 270 15.53 -7.76 12.03
N ASP A 271 16.56 -7.32 12.72
CA ASP A 271 16.52 -6.06 13.49
C ASP A 271 16.46 -4.80 12.60
N GLU A 272 16.53 -4.96 11.28
CA GLU A 272 16.57 -3.87 10.33
C GLU A 272 15.18 -3.32 10.01
N GLN A 273 15.09 -2.00 9.92
CA GLN A 273 13.87 -1.33 9.47
C GLN A 273 13.74 -1.46 7.93
N PRO A 274 12.59 -1.89 7.41
CA PRO A 274 12.37 -1.91 5.98
C PRO A 274 12.21 -0.50 5.41
N THR A 275 12.75 -0.27 4.20
CA THR A 275 12.54 0.98 3.46
C THR A 275 11.09 1.11 3.00
N ILE A 276 10.66 2.33 2.65
CA ILE A 276 9.34 2.60 2.05
C ILE A 276 9.44 2.68 0.53
N HIS A 277 8.31 2.50 -0.15
CA HIS A 277 8.25 2.68 -1.60
C HIS A 277 8.41 4.17 -1.97
N GLU A 278 9.44 4.52 -2.74
CA GLU A 278 9.72 5.90 -3.13
C GLU A 278 8.66 6.45 -4.10
N GLY A 279 8.28 5.66 -5.09
CA GLY A 279 7.34 6.04 -6.13
C GLY A 279 7.98 6.84 -7.27
N VAL A 280 7.26 6.93 -8.39
CA VAL A 280 7.76 7.58 -9.62
C VAL A 280 7.95 9.09 -9.43
N ILE A 281 7.01 9.72 -8.70
CA ILE A 281 7.03 11.18 -8.47
C ILE A 281 8.24 11.57 -7.63
N ALA A 282 8.48 10.88 -6.51
CA ALA A 282 9.62 11.17 -5.63
C ALA A 282 10.95 11.02 -6.37
N ARG A 283 11.10 9.95 -7.17
CA ARG A 283 12.29 9.73 -8.01
C ARG A 283 12.45 10.79 -9.10
N ALA A 284 11.35 11.20 -9.74
CA ALA A 284 11.38 12.27 -10.74
C ALA A 284 11.79 13.62 -10.15
N LEU A 285 11.40 13.92 -8.91
CA LEU A 285 11.84 15.10 -8.17
C LEU A 285 13.35 15.05 -7.88
N GLU A 286 13.85 13.93 -7.37
CA GLU A 286 15.29 13.74 -7.10
C GLU A 286 16.15 13.91 -8.37
N GLN A 287 15.67 13.44 -9.52
CA GLN A 287 16.36 13.64 -10.81
C GLN A 287 16.43 15.11 -11.23
N LYS A 288 15.48 15.92 -10.80
CA LYS A 288 15.46 17.38 -11.00
C LYS A 288 16.25 18.13 -9.94
N GLY A 289 16.95 17.43 -9.03
CA GLY A 289 17.69 18.04 -7.93
C GLY A 289 16.83 18.50 -6.75
N VAL A 290 15.55 18.11 -6.71
CA VAL A 290 14.64 18.43 -5.60
C VAL A 290 14.62 17.24 -4.64
N VAL A 291 15.07 17.44 -3.40
CA VAL A 291 15.09 16.39 -2.38
C VAL A 291 13.66 15.97 -2.04
N SER A 292 13.37 14.67 -2.22
CA SER A 292 12.10 14.07 -1.85
C SER A 292 12.15 13.51 -0.41
N ASP A 293 11.15 13.84 0.41
CA ASP A 293 11.05 13.35 1.79
C ASP A 293 11.08 11.81 1.88
N ARG A 294 10.56 11.11 0.88
CA ARG A 294 10.57 9.64 0.81
C ARG A 294 11.94 9.07 0.53
N CYS A 295 12.63 9.60 -0.45
CA CYS A 295 13.99 9.18 -0.78
C CYS A 295 14.92 9.49 0.38
N GLU A 296 14.71 10.62 1.04
CA GLU A 296 15.44 11.02 2.22
C GLU A 296 15.21 10.09 3.40
N LEU A 297 13.96 9.73 3.67
CA LEU A 297 13.62 8.75 4.69
C LEU A 297 14.29 7.40 4.44
N ASN A 298 14.32 6.95 3.18
CA ASN A 298 15.01 5.70 2.83
C ASN A 298 16.53 5.78 3.02
N ARG A 299 17.14 6.92 2.73
CA ARG A 299 18.58 7.16 3.02
C ARG A 299 18.83 7.07 4.52
N GLN A 300 17.97 7.70 5.32
CA GLN A 300 18.06 7.64 6.79
C GLN A 300 17.90 6.21 7.32
N ILE A 301 16.86 5.47 6.91
CA ILE A 301 16.63 4.08 7.34
C ILE A 301 17.85 3.19 7.04
N LYS A 302 18.42 3.31 5.84
CA LYS A 302 19.62 2.53 5.46
C LYS A 302 20.83 2.87 6.32
N ALA A 303 21.04 4.15 6.60
CA ALA A 303 22.14 4.63 7.44
C ALA A 303 22.00 4.12 8.89
N ASP A 304 20.80 4.23 9.46
CA ASP A 304 20.48 3.77 10.80
C ASP A 304 20.68 2.25 10.95
N ASN A 305 20.21 1.46 9.98
CA ASN A 305 20.38 0.00 9.98
C ASN A 305 21.87 -0.40 9.96
N ALA A 306 22.67 0.26 9.14
CA ALA A 306 24.10 -0.03 9.05
C ALA A 306 24.82 0.26 10.38
N LEU A 307 24.52 1.40 10.98
CA LEU A 307 25.14 1.81 12.25
C LEU A 307 24.74 0.88 13.41
N LEU A 308 23.47 0.49 13.49
CA LEU A 308 22.98 -0.40 14.53
C LEU A 308 23.67 -1.78 14.49
N ARG A 309 23.83 -2.37 13.31
CA ARG A 309 24.53 -3.66 13.14
C ARG A 309 25.95 -3.62 13.72
N GLU A 310 26.65 -2.55 13.40
CA GLU A 310 28.04 -2.37 13.86
C GLU A 310 28.11 -2.22 15.38
N LEU A 311 27.25 -1.38 15.97
CA LEU A 311 27.27 -1.14 17.41
C LEU A 311 26.95 -2.41 18.20
N LYS A 312 25.94 -3.20 17.79
CA LYS A 312 25.60 -4.48 18.44
C LYS A 312 26.77 -5.49 18.38
N ALA A 313 27.41 -5.62 17.23
CA ALA A 313 28.54 -6.52 17.08
C ALA A 313 29.75 -6.10 17.96
N ALA A 314 30.01 -4.81 18.08
CA ALA A 314 31.08 -4.28 18.91
C ALA A 314 30.83 -4.49 20.40
N VAL A 315 29.59 -4.24 20.87
CA VAL A 315 29.22 -4.46 22.29
C VAL A 315 29.32 -5.93 22.67
N LYS A 316 28.79 -6.85 21.84
CA LYS A 316 28.86 -8.29 22.10
C LYS A 316 30.29 -8.79 22.26
N LYS A 317 31.24 -8.34 21.45
CA LYS A 317 32.66 -8.68 21.56
C LYS A 317 33.26 -8.12 22.87
N LEU A 318 32.90 -6.89 23.23
CA LEU A 318 33.43 -6.22 24.41
C LEU A 318 33.00 -6.94 25.69
N MET A 319 31.71 -7.20 25.86
CA MET A 319 31.17 -7.86 27.07
C MET A 319 31.74 -9.27 27.27
N GLN A 320 32.10 -9.96 26.18
CA GLN A 320 32.81 -11.26 26.27
C GLN A 320 34.28 -11.14 26.66
N ALA A 321 34.89 -9.99 26.44
CA ALA A 321 36.32 -9.77 26.64
C ALA A 321 36.66 -9.00 27.92
N VAL A 322 35.65 -8.51 28.67
CA VAL A 322 35.89 -7.73 29.89
C VAL A 322 36.57 -8.61 30.97
N LYS A 323 37.81 -8.27 31.27
CA LYS A 323 38.56 -8.78 32.43
C LYS A 323 38.38 -7.80 33.58
N ASN A 324 38.35 -8.31 34.82
CA ASN A 324 38.24 -7.47 36.03
C ASN A 324 39.54 -6.69 36.28
N THR A 325 39.83 -5.71 35.43
CA THR A 325 40.97 -4.78 35.57
C THR A 325 40.51 -3.36 35.29
N VAL A 326 41.11 -2.36 35.96
CA VAL A 326 40.75 -0.95 35.79
C VAL A 326 40.75 -0.50 34.33
N PRO A 327 41.79 -0.80 33.49
CA PRO A 327 41.77 -0.41 32.09
C PRO A 327 40.63 -1.06 31.29
N ALA A 328 40.29 -2.34 31.55
CA ALA A 328 39.23 -3.04 30.84
C ALA A 328 37.83 -2.49 31.18
N ILE A 329 37.59 -2.19 32.46
CA ILE A 329 36.33 -1.57 32.88
C ILE A 329 36.23 -0.14 32.36
N ALA A 330 37.31 0.65 32.42
CA ALA A 330 37.34 2.00 31.83
C ALA A 330 37.00 2.00 30.33
N GLU A 331 37.61 1.09 29.58
CA GLU A 331 37.34 0.91 28.13
C GLU A 331 35.89 0.53 27.88
N ALA A 332 35.32 -0.41 28.64
CA ALA A 332 33.91 -0.83 28.51
C ALA A 332 32.95 0.31 28.83
N MET A 333 33.19 1.06 29.90
CA MET A 333 32.36 2.20 30.29
C MET A 333 32.39 3.32 29.23
N GLU A 334 33.56 3.73 28.72
CA GLU A 334 33.65 4.81 27.73
C GLU A 334 33.09 4.38 26.35
N ARG A 335 33.20 3.10 26.02
CA ARG A 335 32.55 2.56 24.81
C ARG A 335 31.04 2.57 24.91
N LEU A 336 30.44 2.09 26.01
CA LEU A 336 29.00 2.17 26.25
C LEU A 336 28.51 3.62 26.22
N ARG A 337 29.26 4.53 26.88
CA ARG A 337 28.97 5.96 26.86
C ARG A 337 28.94 6.49 25.41
N SER A 338 29.88 6.10 24.57
CA SER A 338 29.93 6.49 23.15
C SER A 338 28.75 5.94 22.34
N ASN A 339 28.36 4.67 22.62
CA ASN A 339 27.17 4.08 21.98
C ASN A 339 25.90 4.84 22.40
N MET A 340 25.75 5.20 23.67
CA MET A 340 24.64 6.02 24.15
C MET A 340 24.59 7.39 23.47
N MET A 341 25.74 8.02 23.16
CA MET A 341 25.78 9.26 22.38
C MET A 341 25.23 9.04 20.98
N ILE A 342 25.57 7.94 20.32
CA ILE A 342 25.09 7.58 18.98
C ILE A 342 23.58 7.31 19.03
N PHE A 343 23.09 6.48 19.95
CA PHE A 343 21.64 6.21 20.07
C PHE A 343 20.83 7.48 20.36
N LYS A 344 21.33 8.37 21.21
CA LYS A 344 20.72 9.67 21.45
C LYS A 344 20.66 10.51 20.19
N TYR A 345 21.73 10.54 19.40
CA TYR A 345 21.76 11.25 18.13
C TYR A 345 20.70 10.70 17.17
N GLN A 346 20.61 9.38 17.03
CA GLN A 346 19.61 8.71 16.21
C GLN A 346 18.18 9.06 16.63
N LEU A 347 17.88 9.05 17.93
CA LEU A 347 16.57 9.45 18.44
C LEU A 347 16.20 10.89 18.10
N LEU A 348 17.15 11.82 18.18
CA LEU A 348 16.94 13.23 17.79
C LEU A 348 16.75 13.38 16.29
N HIS A 349 17.49 12.60 15.51
CA HIS A 349 17.37 12.60 14.04
C HIS A 349 16.03 12.03 13.59
N ILE A 350 15.59 10.91 14.15
CA ILE A 350 14.27 10.32 13.91
C ILE A 350 13.15 11.31 14.25
N GLY A 351 13.26 12.00 15.40
CA GLY A 351 12.32 13.05 15.80
C GLY A 351 12.19 14.16 14.76
N SER A 352 13.31 14.58 14.17
CA SER A 352 13.33 15.56 13.06
C SER A 352 12.67 15.01 11.81
N GLY A 353 12.95 13.76 11.43
CA GLY A 353 12.34 13.09 10.29
C GLY A 353 10.81 12.97 10.43
N LYS A 354 10.33 12.62 11.62
CA LYS A 354 8.88 12.58 11.94
C LYS A 354 8.21 13.94 11.76
N GLN A 355 8.87 15.03 12.19
CA GLN A 355 8.34 16.39 12.00
C GLN A 355 8.23 16.76 10.52
N THR A 356 9.24 16.41 9.72
CA THR A 356 9.25 16.64 8.27
C THR A 356 8.10 15.89 7.60
N ILE A 357 7.95 14.59 7.86
CA ILE A 357 6.88 13.78 7.28
C ILE A 357 5.49 14.32 7.67
N ASN A 358 5.28 14.70 8.94
CA ASN A 358 4.01 15.27 9.38
C ASN A 358 3.69 16.58 8.64
N LYS A 359 4.69 17.41 8.36
CA LYS A 359 4.52 18.62 7.55
C LYS A 359 4.11 18.27 6.12
N SER A 360 4.77 17.30 5.51
CA SER A 360 4.45 16.84 4.15
C SER A 360 3.05 16.22 4.08
N LEU A 361 2.67 15.38 5.03
CA LEU A 361 1.32 14.81 5.11
C LEU A 361 0.25 15.92 5.16
N LYS A 362 0.48 16.97 5.95
CA LYS A 362 -0.45 18.11 6.00
C LYS A 362 -0.60 18.77 4.63
N MET A 363 0.50 19.02 3.92
CA MET A 363 0.47 19.59 2.56
C MET A 363 -0.28 18.68 1.58
N TYR A 364 0.01 17.39 1.58
CA TYR A 364 -0.67 16.42 0.69
C TYR A 364 -2.18 16.35 0.96
N HIS A 365 -2.62 16.41 2.21
CA HIS A 365 -4.04 16.46 2.55
C HIS A 365 -4.72 17.75 2.05
N GLU A 366 -4.05 18.90 2.19
CA GLU A 366 -4.55 20.17 1.69
C GLU A 366 -4.66 20.17 0.16
N ASP A 367 -3.65 19.69 -0.55
CA ASP A 367 -3.63 19.58 -2.01
C ASP A 367 -4.70 18.58 -2.52
N MET A 368 -4.86 17.44 -1.85
CA MET A 368 -5.91 16.47 -2.17
C MET A 368 -7.31 17.08 -1.97
N ALA A 369 -7.52 17.86 -0.93
CA ALA A 369 -8.80 18.52 -0.68
C ALA A 369 -9.12 19.54 -1.79
N GLN A 370 -8.15 20.35 -2.23
CA GLN A 370 -8.31 21.27 -3.35
C GLN A 370 -8.61 20.53 -4.65
N TYR A 371 -7.86 19.46 -4.94
CA TYR A 371 -8.09 18.62 -6.12
C TYR A 371 -9.49 18.02 -6.14
N THR A 372 -9.94 17.45 -5.02
CA THR A 372 -11.25 16.82 -4.90
C THR A 372 -12.37 17.84 -5.09
N ALA A 373 -12.25 19.02 -4.49
CA ALA A 373 -13.21 20.10 -4.66
C ALA A 373 -13.37 20.54 -6.14
N LEU A 374 -12.25 20.63 -6.88
CA LEU A 374 -12.28 20.93 -8.32
C LEU A 374 -12.89 19.78 -9.13
N ALA A 375 -12.53 18.54 -8.83
CA ALA A 375 -13.06 17.37 -9.50
C ALA A 375 -14.59 17.24 -9.31
N ASP A 376 -15.09 17.52 -8.11
CA ASP A 376 -16.53 17.52 -7.81
C ASP A 376 -17.27 18.62 -8.56
N LYS A 377 -16.71 19.84 -8.63
CA LYS A 377 -17.28 20.95 -9.43
C LYS A 377 -17.35 20.56 -10.90
N ILE A 378 -16.29 20.01 -11.47
CA ILE A 378 -16.24 19.54 -12.86
C ILE A 378 -17.29 18.45 -13.09
N SER A 379 -17.41 17.48 -12.18
CA SER A 379 -18.41 16.40 -12.29
C SER A 379 -19.84 16.95 -12.27
N LYS A 380 -20.13 17.89 -11.36
CA LYS A 380 -21.44 18.54 -11.26
C LYS A 380 -21.79 19.30 -12.53
N LYS A 381 -20.90 20.19 -12.99
CA LYS A 381 -21.10 20.97 -14.22
C LYS A 381 -21.21 20.09 -15.47
N SER A 382 -20.44 19.00 -15.54
CA SER A 382 -20.55 18.03 -16.65
C SER A 382 -21.93 17.34 -16.70
N LYS A 383 -22.50 16.99 -15.53
CA LYS A 383 -23.85 16.42 -15.44
C LYS A 383 -24.92 17.44 -15.87
N GLU A 384 -24.79 18.70 -15.42
CA GLU A 384 -25.69 19.80 -15.81
C GLU A 384 -25.65 20.04 -17.31
N ARG A 385 -24.44 20.08 -17.90
CA ARG A 385 -24.27 20.23 -19.35
C ARG A 385 -24.87 19.06 -20.13
N LYS A 386 -24.69 17.82 -19.66
CA LYS A 386 -25.29 16.64 -20.27
C LYS A 386 -26.82 16.71 -20.22
N ALA A 387 -27.39 17.06 -19.09
CA ALA A 387 -28.84 17.23 -18.95
C ALA A 387 -29.39 18.30 -19.90
N ALA A 388 -28.72 19.44 -20.05
CA ALA A 388 -29.13 20.49 -21.00
C ALA A 388 -29.01 20.02 -22.45
N LEU A 389 -28.02 19.22 -22.81
CA LEU A 389 -27.87 18.60 -24.12
C LEU A 389 -28.99 17.60 -24.41
N ASP A 390 -29.34 16.75 -23.46
CA ASP A 390 -30.39 15.76 -23.58
C ASP A 390 -31.76 16.45 -23.68
N GLU A 391 -32.01 17.51 -22.90
CA GLU A 391 -33.20 18.34 -23.00
C GLU A 391 -33.30 19.03 -24.36
N LYS A 392 -32.21 19.58 -24.89
CA LYS A 392 -32.16 20.19 -26.22
C LYS A 392 -32.50 19.20 -27.31
N LYS A 393 -32.00 17.95 -27.22
CA LYS A 393 -32.32 16.87 -28.16
C LYS A 393 -33.80 16.46 -28.10
N ALA A 394 -34.40 16.47 -26.94
CA ALA A 394 -35.80 16.10 -26.70
C ALA A 394 -36.78 17.23 -27.05
N THR A 395 -36.34 18.46 -27.16
CA THR A 395 -37.17 19.62 -27.44
C THR A 395 -37.49 19.67 -28.95
N PRO A 396 -38.78 19.76 -29.36
CA PRO A 396 -39.17 19.87 -30.79
C PRO A 396 -38.55 21.11 -31.45
N VAL A 397 -38.12 20.98 -32.73
CA VAL A 397 -37.46 22.05 -33.49
C VAL A 397 -38.28 23.33 -33.59
N ILE A 398 -39.62 23.21 -33.49
CA ILE A 398 -40.55 24.34 -33.54
C ILE A 398 -40.39 25.30 -32.33
N GLN A 399 -39.82 24.84 -31.19
CA GLN A 399 -39.60 25.65 -30.00
C GLN A 399 -38.26 26.40 -30.09
N ILE A 400 -38.13 27.29 -31.05
CA ILE A 400 -36.89 28.01 -31.40
C ILE A 400 -36.30 28.78 -30.20
N LEU A 401 -37.12 29.47 -29.40
CA LEU A 401 -36.68 30.23 -28.22
C LEU A 401 -36.04 29.30 -27.20
N LYS A 402 -36.70 28.18 -26.88
CA LYS A 402 -36.18 27.18 -25.92
C LYS A 402 -34.87 26.54 -26.41
N HIS A 403 -34.77 26.27 -27.71
CA HIS A 403 -33.52 25.79 -28.33
C HIS A 403 -32.39 26.81 -28.20
N HIS A 404 -32.69 28.11 -28.35
CA HIS A 404 -31.69 29.16 -28.19
C HIS A 404 -31.22 29.32 -26.73
N GLU A 405 -32.15 29.31 -25.77
CA GLU A 405 -31.84 29.34 -24.32
C GLU A 405 -30.97 28.14 -23.92
N LEU A 406 -31.32 26.94 -24.33
CA LEU A 406 -30.54 25.72 -24.07
C LEU A 406 -29.15 25.78 -24.71
N ALA A 407 -29.05 26.30 -25.93
CA ALA A 407 -27.76 26.48 -26.60
C ALA A 407 -26.87 27.45 -25.86
N LYS A 408 -27.39 28.58 -25.36
CA LYS A 408 -26.68 29.56 -24.54
C LYS A 408 -26.20 28.92 -23.24
N ARG A 409 -27.07 28.22 -22.52
CA ARG A 409 -26.71 27.52 -21.27
C ARG A 409 -25.64 26.44 -21.48
N ILE A 410 -25.69 25.71 -22.58
CA ILE A 410 -24.67 24.71 -22.95
C ILE A 410 -23.32 25.39 -23.20
N ALA A 411 -23.32 26.55 -23.87
CA ALA A 411 -22.11 27.33 -24.12
C ALA A 411 -21.47 27.82 -22.79
N GLU A 412 -22.26 28.44 -21.91
CA GLU A 412 -21.83 28.90 -20.58
C GLU A 412 -21.26 27.74 -19.75
N LEU A 413 -21.97 26.60 -19.70
CA LEU A 413 -21.48 25.43 -18.96
C LEU A 413 -20.21 24.81 -19.59
N THR A 414 -19.99 25.02 -20.89
CA THR A 414 -18.77 24.55 -21.57
C THR A 414 -17.58 25.42 -21.18
N GLU A 415 -17.77 26.75 -21.16
CA GLU A 415 -16.78 27.72 -20.73
C GLU A 415 -16.39 27.50 -19.26
N ASP A 416 -17.38 27.39 -18.36
CA ASP A 416 -17.16 27.05 -16.94
C ASP A 416 -16.33 25.75 -16.78
N LEU A 417 -16.59 24.73 -17.60
CA LEU A 417 -15.85 23.46 -17.55
C LEU A 417 -14.41 23.61 -18.03
N GLU A 418 -14.15 24.44 -19.03
CA GLU A 418 -12.80 24.73 -19.52
C GLU A 418 -11.98 25.50 -18.47
N GLU A 419 -12.59 26.48 -17.80
CA GLU A 419 -11.96 27.20 -16.69
C GLU A 419 -11.60 26.27 -15.54
N LEU A 420 -12.55 25.45 -15.06
CA LEU A 420 -12.31 24.50 -13.96
C LEU A 420 -11.26 23.44 -14.31
N ARG A 421 -11.20 22.99 -15.56
CA ARG A 421 -10.16 22.06 -16.04
C ARG A 421 -8.80 22.73 -16.08
N THR A 422 -8.75 24.00 -16.45
CA THR A 422 -7.52 24.79 -16.45
C THR A 422 -7.02 25.00 -15.03
N GLU A 423 -7.92 25.36 -14.08
CA GLU A 423 -7.57 25.47 -12.66
C GLU A 423 -7.03 24.15 -12.11
N LYS A 424 -7.67 23.02 -12.44
CA LYS A 424 -7.20 21.69 -12.05
C LYS A 424 -5.81 21.39 -12.62
N ALA A 425 -5.57 21.71 -13.88
CA ALA A 425 -4.26 21.50 -14.52
C ALA A 425 -3.18 22.40 -13.88
N MET A 426 -3.50 23.65 -13.55
CA MET A 426 -2.59 24.55 -12.85
C MET A 426 -2.26 24.05 -11.45
N LEU A 427 -3.24 23.51 -10.70
CA LEU A 427 -3.02 22.88 -9.41
C LEU A 427 -2.03 21.71 -9.54
N LEU A 428 -2.27 20.78 -10.47
CA LEU A 428 -1.41 19.61 -10.69
C LEU A 428 0.02 20.02 -11.08
N ARG A 429 0.18 21.02 -11.95
CA ARG A 429 1.50 21.58 -12.30
C ARG A 429 2.21 22.21 -11.10
N ARG A 430 1.49 22.96 -10.26
CA ARG A 430 2.05 23.59 -9.04
C ARG A 430 2.61 22.54 -8.09
N ILE A 431 1.91 21.44 -7.90
CA ILE A 431 2.32 20.34 -7.02
C ILE A 431 3.20 19.29 -7.73
N GLN A 432 3.57 19.54 -8.99
CA GLN A 432 4.43 18.69 -9.82
C GLN A 432 3.86 17.27 -10.04
N TYR A 433 2.55 17.15 -10.09
CA TYR A 433 1.86 15.90 -10.42
C TYR A 433 1.61 15.81 -11.93
N PRO A 434 1.50 14.57 -12.49
CA PRO A 434 1.07 14.36 -13.87
C PRO A 434 -0.31 14.98 -14.12
N GLU A 435 -0.57 15.44 -15.36
CA GLU A 435 -1.84 16.06 -15.72
C GLU A 435 -3.04 15.09 -15.64
N ASP A 436 -2.78 13.80 -15.78
CA ASP A 436 -3.74 12.69 -15.64
C ASP A 436 -3.85 12.15 -14.20
N ALA A 437 -3.23 12.80 -13.22
CA ALA A 437 -3.29 12.37 -11.82
C ALA A 437 -4.74 12.27 -11.33
N THR A 438 -5.00 11.21 -10.58
CA THR A 438 -6.31 10.90 -9.97
C THR A 438 -6.25 11.03 -8.44
N ALA A 439 -7.40 11.12 -7.80
CA ALA A 439 -7.49 11.13 -6.34
C ALA A 439 -6.83 9.89 -5.69
N ASP A 440 -6.81 8.76 -6.40
CA ASP A 440 -6.17 7.53 -5.90
C ASP A 440 -4.66 7.66 -5.82
N LEU A 441 -4.04 8.44 -6.71
CA LEU A 441 -2.62 8.73 -6.62
C LEU A 441 -2.30 9.49 -5.34
N PHE A 442 -3.06 10.53 -5.00
CA PHE A 442 -2.91 11.26 -3.73
C PHE A 442 -3.08 10.35 -2.52
N ARG A 443 -4.11 9.49 -2.51
CA ARG A 443 -4.33 8.52 -1.43
C ARG A 443 -3.16 7.55 -1.28
N LYS A 444 -2.59 7.09 -2.39
CA LYS A 444 -1.42 6.21 -2.37
C LYS A 444 -0.20 6.93 -1.79
N GLU A 445 0.02 8.20 -2.18
CA GLU A 445 1.10 9.01 -1.66
C GLU A 445 0.97 9.23 -0.15
N ILE A 446 -0.21 9.61 0.31
CA ILE A 446 -0.52 9.82 1.74
C ILE A 446 -0.27 8.53 2.53
N ARG A 447 -0.84 7.39 2.11
CA ARG A 447 -0.65 6.10 2.80
C ARG A 447 0.82 5.72 2.90
N THR A 448 1.60 5.96 1.85
CA THR A 448 3.04 5.64 1.87
C THR A 448 3.79 6.48 2.90
N LEU A 449 3.45 7.77 3.07
CA LEU A 449 4.03 8.62 4.10
C LEU A 449 3.55 8.23 5.50
N GLU A 450 2.28 7.86 5.67
CA GLU A 450 1.75 7.33 6.94
C GLU A 450 2.46 6.05 7.36
N ASP A 451 2.71 5.13 6.42
CA ASP A 451 3.48 3.92 6.66
C ASP A 451 4.94 4.23 6.99
N GLY A 452 5.53 5.25 6.35
CA GLY A 452 6.84 5.78 6.69
C GLY A 452 6.90 6.32 8.12
N LEU A 453 5.87 7.07 8.54
CA LEU A 453 5.77 7.60 9.90
C LEU A 453 5.70 6.47 10.94
N LYS A 454 4.89 5.42 10.70
CA LYS A 454 4.82 4.23 11.57
C LYS A 454 6.17 3.53 11.71
N LYS A 455 6.93 3.43 10.61
CA LYS A 455 8.28 2.85 10.61
C LYS A 455 9.25 3.68 11.45
N LEU A 456 9.21 5.01 11.35
CA LEU A 456 10.02 5.88 12.21
C LEU A 456 9.62 5.75 13.68
N GLU A 457 8.34 5.58 14.00
CA GLU A 457 7.87 5.33 15.37
C GLU A 457 8.38 3.99 15.91
N ALA A 458 8.41 2.96 15.09
CA ALA A 458 8.99 1.67 15.45
C ALA A 458 10.51 1.78 15.67
N SER A 459 11.22 2.53 14.81
CA SER A 459 12.65 2.82 14.97
C SER A 459 12.94 3.59 16.25
N GLU A 460 12.14 4.63 16.56
CA GLU A 460 12.27 5.39 17.81
C GLU A 460 12.14 4.48 19.03
N ALA A 461 11.13 3.61 19.04
CA ALA A 461 10.92 2.67 20.13
C ALA A 461 12.11 1.70 20.30
N LYS A 462 12.68 1.25 19.19
CA LYS A 462 13.84 0.35 19.18
C LYS A 462 15.09 1.05 19.72
N TYR A 463 15.46 2.21 19.19
CA TYR A 463 16.66 2.93 19.66
C TYR A 463 16.52 3.41 21.10
N ALA A 464 15.29 3.70 21.56
CA ALA A 464 15.04 3.95 22.97
C ALA A 464 15.32 2.71 23.83
N ALA A 465 14.95 1.51 23.35
CA ALA A 465 15.24 0.26 24.05
C ALA A 465 16.75 -0.05 24.07
N GLU A 466 17.47 0.19 22.96
CA GLU A 466 18.95 0.02 22.91
C GLU A 466 19.67 1.00 23.84
N LEU A 467 19.17 2.23 23.95
CA LEU A 467 19.69 3.21 24.90
C LEU A 467 19.44 2.80 26.37
N ASP A 468 18.24 2.28 26.67
CA ASP A 468 17.90 1.74 27.98
C ASP A 468 18.77 0.53 28.34
N ASP A 469 19.05 -0.35 27.39
CA ASP A 469 19.93 -1.51 27.60
C ASP A 469 21.39 -1.08 27.85
N ALA A 470 21.89 -0.14 27.05
CA ALA A 470 23.22 0.43 27.27
C ALA A 470 23.35 1.12 28.63
N LEU A 471 22.29 1.78 29.11
CA LEU A 471 22.27 2.38 30.46
C LEU A 471 22.31 1.32 31.56
N LYS A 472 21.61 0.20 31.41
CA LYS A 472 21.66 -0.92 32.36
C LYS A 472 23.06 -1.53 32.43
N GLN A 473 23.63 -1.86 31.27
CA GLN A 473 24.99 -2.41 31.18
C GLN A 473 26.03 -1.45 31.79
N TYR A 474 25.84 -0.14 31.57
CA TYR A 474 26.71 0.87 32.16
C TYR A 474 26.57 0.89 33.70
N ALA A 475 25.37 0.77 34.26
CA ALA A 475 25.13 0.69 35.70
C ALA A 475 25.75 -0.59 36.32
N GLU A 476 25.65 -1.73 35.61
CA GLU A 476 26.32 -2.98 36.03
C GLU A 476 27.85 -2.81 36.09
N LEU A 477 28.45 -2.14 35.10
CA LEU A 477 29.88 -1.81 35.12
C LEU A 477 30.25 -0.81 36.24
N GLN A 478 29.35 0.13 36.57
CA GLN A 478 29.54 1.04 37.69
C GLN A 478 29.56 0.27 39.04
N GLU A 479 28.70 -0.73 39.21
CA GLU A 479 28.68 -1.59 40.37
C GLU A 479 29.98 -2.40 40.48
N GLN A 480 30.43 -3.05 39.42
CA GLN A 480 31.72 -3.75 39.39
C GLN A 480 32.90 -2.80 39.65
N ALA A 481 32.79 -1.57 39.18
CA ALA A 481 33.82 -0.55 39.35
C ALA A 481 34.01 -0.13 40.82
N THR A 482 33.06 -0.39 41.70
CA THR A 482 33.20 -0.10 43.15
C THR A 482 34.29 -0.94 43.85
N GLU A 483 34.75 -2.02 43.21
CA GLU A 483 35.85 -2.87 43.73
C GLU A 483 37.23 -2.26 43.48
N PHE A 484 37.33 -1.16 42.70
CA PHE A 484 38.58 -0.53 42.31
C PHE A 484 38.77 0.86 42.93
N ASP A 485 40.01 1.38 42.92
CA ASP A 485 40.28 2.73 43.36
C ASP A 485 39.54 3.75 42.46
N PRO A 486 38.67 4.59 43.01
CA PRO A 486 37.89 5.55 42.23
C PRO A 486 38.74 6.58 41.48
N ILE A 487 39.91 6.94 42.02
CA ILE A 487 40.80 7.92 41.39
C ILE A 487 41.50 7.29 40.19
N GLU A 488 42.02 6.07 40.33
CA GLU A 488 42.66 5.33 39.24
C GLU A 488 41.70 5.09 38.10
N LEU A 489 40.47 4.67 38.39
CA LEU A 489 39.42 4.48 37.40
C LEU A 489 39.04 5.79 36.71
N TYR A 490 38.89 6.88 37.45
CA TYR A 490 38.60 8.19 36.90
C TYR A 490 39.68 8.65 35.92
N GLU A 491 40.96 8.56 36.31
CA GLU A 491 42.08 8.94 35.46
C GLU A 491 42.17 8.08 34.19
N ALA A 492 42.00 6.76 34.30
CA ALA A 492 41.95 5.84 33.18
C ALA A 492 40.83 6.24 32.18
N ARG A 493 39.64 6.53 32.68
CA ARG A 493 38.50 6.96 31.82
C ARG A 493 38.72 8.31 31.18
N GLN A 494 39.27 9.30 31.91
CA GLN A 494 39.55 10.63 31.35
C GLN A 494 40.59 10.57 30.22
N THR A 495 41.55 9.66 30.31
CA THR A 495 42.59 9.47 29.31
C THR A 495 42.03 8.97 27.99
N ILE A 496 41.07 8.04 28.00
CA ILE A 496 40.55 7.39 26.79
C ILE A 496 39.27 8.05 26.24
N ARG A 497 38.51 8.76 27.06
CA ARG A 497 37.23 9.39 26.75
C ARG A 497 37.27 10.27 25.48
N PRO A 498 38.22 11.20 25.29
CA PRO A 498 38.25 12.07 24.10
C PRO A 498 38.36 11.29 22.80
N GLU A 499 39.11 10.20 22.82
CA GLU A 499 39.25 9.34 21.63
C GLU A 499 37.95 8.60 21.30
N HIS A 500 37.27 8.07 22.34
CA HIS A 500 35.97 7.41 22.17
C HIS A 500 34.90 8.38 21.65
N GLU A 501 34.82 9.59 22.17
CA GLU A 501 33.89 10.63 21.69
C GLU A 501 34.21 11.05 20.25
N ARG A 502 35.48 11.21 19.91
CA ARG A 502 35.92 11.54 18.56
C ARG A 502 35.54 10.44 17.57
N ARG A 503 35.78 9.16 17.92
CA ARG A 503 35.40 8.02 17.06
C ARG A 503 33.89 7.92 16.89
N ALA A 504 33.11 8.13 17.94
CA ALA A 504 31.65 8.15 17.86
C ALA A 504 31.16 9.26 16.94
N ALA A 505 31.68 10.47 17.06
CA ALA A 505 31.32 11.59 16.19
C ALA A 505 31.72 11.34 14.73
N GLN A 506 32.95 10.85 14.51
CA GLN A 506 33.42 10.48 13.17
C GLN A 506 32.51 9.42 12.54
N ARG A 507 32.14 8.41 13.30
CA ARG A 507 31.26 7.33 12.80
C ARG A 507 29.88 7.84 12.41
N VAL A 508 29.27 8.69 13.24
CA VAL A 508 28.01 9.34 12.92
C VAL A 508 28.14 10.22 11.68
N GLN A 509 29.22 10.98 11.55
CA GLN A 509 29.49 11.82 10.39
C GLN A 509 29.67 10.99 9.10
N GLU A 510 30.38 9.85 9.14
CA GLU A 510 30.51 8.92 8.02
C GLU A 510 29.17 8.39 7.55
N VAL A 511 28.26 8.06 8.48
CA VAL A 511 26.93 7.52 8.19
C VAL A 511 25.97 8.57 7.66
N TYR A 512 25.95 9.77 8.24
CA TYR A 512 24.99 10.82 7.91
C TYR A 512 25.53 11.88 6.93
N GLY A 513 26.84 11.89 6.66
CA GLY A 513 27.47 12.80 5.72
C GLY A 513 27.20 14.27 6.03
N ASP A 514 26.77 15.03 5.02
CA ASP A 514 26.44 16.46 5.14
C ASP A 514 25.29 16.78 6.09
N LYS A 515 24.53 15.76 6.51
CA LYS A 515 23.43 15.91 7.48
C LYS A 515 23.86 15.72 8.92
N TYR A 516 25.13 15.44 9.16
CA TYR A 516 25.71 15.39 10.49
C TYR A 516 25.55 16.75 11.19
N ASP A 517 25.00 16.72 12.39
CA ASP A 517 24.79 17.89 13.23
C ASP A 517 25.58 17.74 14.53
N MET A 518 26.70 18.45 14.63
CA MET A 518 27.57 18.43 15.80
C MET A 518 26.85 18.89 17.09
N LEU A 519 25.89 19.84 16.99
CA LEU A 519 25.11 20.28 18.14
C LEU A 519 24.18 19.19 18.66
N ARG A 520 23.66 18.32 17.78
CA ARG A 520 22.89 17.15 18.19
C ARG A 520 23.75 16.07 18.81
N MET A 521 25.00 15.93 18.34
CA MET A 521 25.94 14.93 18.88
C MET A 521 26.40 15.27 20.29
N TYR A 522 26.88 16.49 20.51
CA TYR A 522 27.49 16.91 21.78
C TYR A 522 26.58 17.79 22.63
N GLY A 523 25.64 18.51 22.00
CA GLY A 523 24.78 19.48 22.65
C GLY A 523 23.34 19.02 22.84
N GLY A 524 22.54 19.94 23.30
CA GLY A 524 21.11 19.77 23.54
C GLY A 524 20.78 19.71 25.02
N LYS A 525 19.53 20.00 25.37
CA LYS A 525 19.02 20.12 26.75
C LYS A 525 19.21 18.88 27.63
N ARG A 526 19.67 17.74 27.06
CA ARG A 526 19.94 16.48 27.75
C ARG A 526 21.22 15.86 27.22
N SER A 527 22.35 16.28 27.76
CA SER A 527 23.64 15.62 27.49
C SER A 527 23.64 14.18 28.05
N ILE A 528 24.49 13.31 27.51
CA ILE A 528 24.68 11.96 28.10
C ILE A 528 25.15 12.06 29.55
N SER A 529 25.95 13.07 29.88
CA SER A 529 26.35 13.34 31.26
C SER A 529 25.15 13.56 32.19
N ASN A 530 24.10 14.28 31.70
CA ASN A 530 22.89 14.46 32.51
C ASN A 530 22.08 13.15 32.63
N LEU A 531 22.04 12.31 31.58
CA LEU A 531 21.38 11.01 31.67
C LEU A 531 22.09 10.06 32.66
N LEU A 532 23.41 10.10 32.72
CA LEU A 532 24.20 9.30 33.62
C LEU A 532 24.20 9.84 35.06
N ASN A 533 24.10 11.16 35.25
CA ASN A 533 24.08 11.81 36.57
C ASN A 533 22.67 11.89 37.18
N GLU A 534 21.59 11.73 36.37
CA GLU A 534 20.22 11.62 36.87
C GLU A 534 19.88 10.22 37.42
N GLY A 535 20.90 9.40 37.73
CA GLY A 535 20.80 7.98 38.06
C GLY A 535 20.16 7.63 39.41
N ASP A 536 19.55 8.57 40.14
CA ASP A 536 18.83 8.27 41.38
C ASP A 536 17.32 8.01 41.20
N GLU A 537 16.78 8.04 40.00
CA GLU A 537 15.44 7.58 39.73
C GLU A 537 15.47 6.50 38.63
N GLU A 538 15.10 5.29 38.98
CA GLU A 538 14.91 4.09 38.11
C GLU A 538 13.89 4.26 36.96
N ARG A 539 13.82 5.42 36.33
CA ARG A 539 12.94 5.65 35.20
C ARG A 539 13.66 5.39 33.88
N SER A 540 13.18 4.37 33.19
CA SER A 540 13.58 4.07 31.82
C SER A 540 13.57 5.32 30.93
N VAL A 541 14.55 5.50 30.02
CA VAL A 541 14.55 6.55 29.00
C VAL A 541 13.25 6.50 28.18
N ARG A 542 12.66 5.32 28.00
CA ARG A 542 11.38 5.10 27.36
C ARG A 542 10.22 5.76 28.12
N GLU A 543 10.21 5.74 29.44
CA GLU A 543 9.22 6.45 30.25
C GLU A 543 9.45 7.97 30.25
N LYS A 544 10.70 8.39 30.29
CA LYS A 544 11.07 9.82 30.16
C LYS A 544 10.66 10.39 28.79
N LEU A 545 10.83 9.63 27.70
CA LEU A 545 10.34 10.00 26.37
C LEU A 545 8.80 9.98 26.27
N ARG A 546 8.12 8.99 26.89
CA ARG A 546 6.64 8.94 26.96
C ARG A 546 6.04 10.12 27.72
N THR A 547 6.70 10.61 28.77
CA THR A 547 6.25 11.79 29.53
C THR A 547 6.40 13.08 28.75
N ILE A 548 7.36 13.16 27.84
CA ILE A 548 7.51 14.30 26.90
C ILE A 548 6.40 14.28 25.85
N GLN A 549 6.02 13.10 25.35
CA GLN A 549 4.95 12.92 24.37
C GLN A 549 3.54 13.11 24.96
N LYS A 550 3.37 12.86 26.27
CA LYS A 550 2.10 12.98 26.99
C LYS A 550 1.79 14.37 27.56
N LYS A 551 2.63 15.40 27.31
CA LYS A 551 2.20 16.77 27.65
C LYS A 551 0.91 17.07 26.88
N PRO A 552 -0.22 17.32 27.57
CA PRO A 552 -1.47 17.59 26.91
C PRO A 552 -1.27 18.81 26.00
N LYS A 553 -1.69 18.70 24.74
CA LYS A 553 -1.92 19.85 23.90
C LYS A 553 -2.88 20.74 24.69
N THR A 554 -2.41 21.86 25.19
CA THR A 554 -3.24 22.87 25.82
C THR A 554 -4.34 23.20 24.83
N GLN A 555 -5.54 22.70 25.10
CA GLN A 555 -6.73 23.13 24.39
C GLN A 555 -6.86 24.62 24.67
N THR A 556 -6.49 25.42 23.69
CA THR A 556 -6.88 26.83 23.64
C THR A 556 -8.40 26.82 23.47
N GLN A 557 -9.10 26.89 24.61
CA GLN A 557 -10.52 27.18 24.64
C GLN A 557 -10.72 28.53 23.95
N ARG A 558 -11.14 28.50 22.69
CA ARG A 558 -11.75 29.65 22.05
C ARG A 558 -13.04 29.96 22.80
N LYS A 559 -12.98 30.90 23.73
CA LYS A 559 -14.17 31.57 24.27
C LYS A 559 -14.89 32.22 23.08
N SER A 560 -15.99 31.62 22.65
CA SER A 560 -16.96 32.30 21.77
C SER A 560 -17.59 33.43 22.54
N LYS A 561 -17.24 34.65 22.24
CA LYS A 561 -18.01 35.82 22.63
C LYS A 561 -19.31 35.81 21.84
N ARG A 562 -20.38 35.33 22.45
CA ARG A 562 -21.75 35.70 22.06
C ARG A 562 -21.91 37.20 22.33
N LYS A 563 -21.94 38.00 21.27
CA LYS A 563 -22.52 39.35 21.31
C LYS A 563 -24.04 39.19 21.12
N GLY A 564 -24.79 39.40 22.18
CA GLY A 564 -26.21 39.66 22.09
C GLY A 564 -26.43 41.00 21.39
N TRP A 565 -27.37 41.01 20.49
CA TRP A 565 -28.01 42.24 20.00
C TRP A 565 -29.42 42.23 20.56
N GLU A 566 -29.64 43.07 21.57
CA GLU A 566 -30.94 43.66 21.85
C GLU A 566 -30.93 45.07 21.25
N ARG A 567 -31.82 45.33 20.38
CA ARG A 567 -32.73 46.39 19.96
C ARG A 567 -32.81 46.51 18.46
#